data_62a23b451e926446aefd7f9c9c56b350
#
_entry.id   62a23b451e926446aefd7f9c9c56b350
#
_cell.length_a   1.000
_cell.length_b   1.000
_cell.length_c   1.000
_cell.angle_alpha   90.00
_cell.angle_beta   90.00
_cell.angle_gamma   90.00
#
_symmetry.space_group_name_H-M   'P 1'
#
loop_
_entity.id
_entity.type
_entity.pdbx_description
1 polymer ?
#
loop_
_entity_poly.entity_id
_entity_poly.type
_entity_poly.pdbx_seq_one_letter_code
_entity_poly.pdbx_strand_id
1 'polypeptide(L)'
;SIHGYFLECILSGNWNFFDNGEEKSPGRALKEKPPNSAFENFVEANRILSEASQLMPGSSLTPKESLKLMEVEEDLEVEQLLSEPEITQPTHLSFDSRGRLWVSHYRQYPYPAGLKMISRDKYYRAKYDKEPLAPPKNYTGRSKITIHEDSNGDGKYDLHKTFLDGLDLANSALPDTNGVWIMHTPHLLFYPDKNRDDIPDGDPEVHLSGFGFEDTHSIANGLI
;
A
#
# COMPACT_ATOMS: atom_id res chain seq x y z
N SER A 1 5.12 -2.45 17.45
CA SER A 1 4.86 -2.96 16.07
C SER A 1 4.52 -4.44 16.16
N ILE A 2 3.79 -4.99 15.20
CA ILE A 2 3.42 -6.41 15.13
C ILE A 2 4.66 -7.32 15.23
N HIS A 3 5.77 -6.92 14.61
CA HIS A 3 7.04 -7.64 14.68
C HIS A 3 7.65 -7.65 16.11
N GLY A 4 7.56 -6.55 16.85
CA GLY A 4 8.03 -6.50 18.23
C GLY A 4 7.22 -7.40 19.16
N TYR A 5 5.90 -7.42 18.98
CA TYR A 5 5.02 -8.29 19.78
C TYR A 5 5.25 -9.77 19.46
N PHE A 6 5.46 -10.10 18.19
CA PHE A 6 5.78 -11.47 17.76
C PHE A 6 7.09 -11.98 18.39
N LEU A 7 8.11 -11.13 18.40
CA LEU A 7 9.41 -11.45 19.02
C LEU A 7 9.29 -11.64 20.54
N GLU A 8 8.51 -10.78 21.19
CA GLU A 8 8.27 -10.85 22.64
C GLU A 8 7.53 -12.13 23.03
N CYS A 9 6.52 -12.53 22.27
CA CYS A 9 5.81 -13.80 22.46
C CYS A 9 6.74 -15.02 22.31
N ILE A 10 7.67 -15.01 21.36
CA ILE A 10 8.65 -16.08 21.16
C ILE A 10 9.64 -16.14 22.32
N LEU A 11 10.22 -15.02 22.68
CA LEU A 11 11.24 -14.94 23.75
C LEU A 11 10.68 -15.23 25.13
N SER A 12 9.43 -14.85 25.39
CA SER A 12 8.74 -15.17 26.65
C SER A 12 8.19 -16.59 26.72
N GLY A 13 8.24 -17.35 25.63
CA GLY A 13 7.63 -18.67 25.53
C GLY A 13 6.11 -18.67 25.53
N ASN A 14 5.51 -17.50 25.33
CA ASN A 14 4.06 -17.35 25.24
C ASN A 14 3.57 -17.65 23.81
N TRP A 15 3.14 -18.87 23.58
CA TRP A 15 2.69 -19.36 22.29
C TRP A 15 1.20 -19.14 22.01
N ASN A 16 0.47 -18.43 22.87
CA ASN A 16 -0.94 -18.11 22.71
C ASN A 16 -1.16 -16.95 21.74
N PHE A 17 -0.41 -16.93 20.66
CA PHE A 17 -0.40 -15.86 19.65
C PHE A 17 -1.75 -15.61 18.99
N PHE A 18 -2.64 -16.58 18.99
CA PHE A 18 -3.98 -16.52 18.39
C PHE A 18 -5.13 -16.55 19.40
N ASP A 19 -4.82 -16.40 20.70
CA ASP A 19 -5.85 -16.31 21.72
C ASP A 19 -6.44 -14.91 21.74
N ASN A 20 -7.71 -14.79 21.34
CA ASN A 20 -8.47 -13.53 21.30
C ASN A 20 -8.89 -13.04 22.69
N GLY A 21 -8.25 -13.47 23.76
CA GLY A 21 -8.57 -13.04 25.13
C GLY A 21 -9.84 -13.66 25.70
N GLU A 22 -10.41 -14.67 25.06
CA GLU A 22 -11.46 -15.49 25.65
C GLU A 22 -10.83 -16.62 26.46
N GLU A 23 -10.92 -16.55 27.76
CA GLU A 23 -10.34 -17.48 28.76
C GLU A 23 -10.77 -18.96 28.64
N LYS A 24 -11.46 -19.39 27.59
CA LYS A 24 -12.12 -20.70 27.47
C LYS A 24 -11.86 -21.52 26.22
N SER A 25 -11.06 -21.07 25.29
CA SER A 25 -10.54 -21.97 24.26
C SER A 25 -9.19 -22.51 24.75
N PRO A 26 -9.00 -23.83 24.87
CA PRO A 26 -7.66 -24.35 25.00
C PRO A 26 -6.97 -24.00 23.68
N GLY A 27 -6.29 -22.86 23.68
CA GLY A 27 -5.44 -22.45 22.59
C GLY A 27 -4.66 -23.69 22.17
N ARG A 28 -4.57 -23.96 20.90
CA ARG A 28 -3.77 -25.07 20.38
C ARG A 28 -2.32 -24.71 20.68
N ALA A 29 -1.95 -24.88 21.98
CA ALA A 29 -0.56 -24.88 22.37
C ALA A 29 0.12 -25.84 21.41
N LEU A 30 1.11 -25.37 20.67
CA LEU A 30 1.99 -26.26 19.94
C LEU A 30 2.56 -27.21 21.01
N LYS A 31 1.95 -28.38 21.15
CA LYS A 31 2.30 -29.36 22.19
C LYS A 31 3.71 -29.90 21.98
N GLU A 32 4.33 -29.61 20.85
CA GLU A 32 5.68 -30.02 20.52
C GLU A 32 6.47 -28.81 20.01
N LYS A 33 7.59 -28.55 20.64
CA LYS A 33 8.59 -27.65 20.07
C LYS A 33 8.93 -28.14 18.67
N PRO A 34 9.00 -27.24 17.66
CA PRO A 34 9.57 -27.63 16.37
C PRO A 34 10.96 -28.27 16.60
N PRO A 35 11.40 -29.14 15.72
CA PRO A 35 12.70 -29.80 15.82
C PRO A 35 13.76 -28.77 16.19
N ASN A 36 14.56 -29.04 17.21
CA ASN A 36 15.49 -28.09 17.81
C ASN A 36 16.27 -27.23 16.80
N SER A 37 16.72 -27.84 15.70
CA SER A 37 17.48 -27.14 14.67
C SER A 37 16.71 -26.04 13.93
N ALA A 38 15.41 -26.23 13.62
CA ALA A 38 14.60 -25.22 12.93
C ALA A 38 14.24 -24.07 13.88
N PHE A 39 13.98 -24.38 15.15
CA PHE A 39 13.69 -23.39 16.16
C PHE A 39 14.92 -22.56 16.52
N GLU A 40 16.06 -23.23 16.72
CA GLU A 40 17.34 -22.57 17.02
C GLU A 40 17.78 -21.67 15.85
N ASN A 41 17.65 -22.13 14.61
CA ASN A 41 17.91 -21.32 13.42
C ASN A 41 16.99 -20.11 13.32
N PHE A 42 15.70 -20.27 13.66
CA PHE A 42 14.74 -19.18 13.67
C PHE A 42 15.06 -18.14 14.78
N VAL A 43 15.39 -18.60 15.98
CA VAL A 43 15.79 -17.73 17.09
C VAL A 43 17.09 -17.00 16.76
N GLU A 44 18.06 -17.69 16.19
CA GLU A 44 19.34 -17.09 15.79
C GLU A 44 19.17 -16.08 14.67
N ALA A 45 18.35 -16.38 13.64
CA ALA A 45 18.03 -15.43 12.58
C ALA A 45 17.37 -14.15 13.13
N ASN A 46 16.43 -14.30 14.08
CA ASN A 46 15.80 -13.15 14.72
C ASN A 46 16.75 -12.37 15.64
N ARG A 47 17.69 -13.05 16.31
CA ARG A 47 18.74 -12.40 17.09
C ARG A 47 19.63 -11.55 16.18
N ILE A 48 20.08 -12.12 15.07
CA ILE A 48 20.91 -11.41 14.07
C ILE A 48 20.15 -10.21 13.51
N LEU A 49 18.87 -10.37 13.15
CA LEU A 49 18.03 -9.27 12.68
C LEU A 49 17.84 -8.17 13.73
N SER A 50 17.66 -8.56 15.00
CA SER A 50 17.54 -7.61 16.12
C SER A 50 18.85 -6.86 16.34
N GLU A 51 19.98 -7.54 16.32
CA GLU A 51 21.31 -6.91 16.45
C GLU A 51 21.61 -6.02 15.25
N ALA A 52 21.32 -6.46 14.02
CA ALA A 52 21.44 -5.63 12.83
C ALA A 52 20.56 -4.37 12.90
N SER A 53 19.33 -4.49 13.45
CA SER A 53 18.45 -3.34 13.66
C SER A 53 18.93 -2.39 14.75
N GLN A 54 19.73 -2.86 15.71
CA GLN A 54 20.39 -2.02 16.73
C GLN A 54 21.65 -1.36 16.21
N LEU A 55 22.32 -1.98 15.23
CA LEU A 55 23.49 -1.43 14.54
C LEU A 55 23.10 -0.42 13.44
N MET A 56 21.87 -0.51 12.96
CA MET A 56 21.32 0.53 12.09
C MET A 56 20.97 1.77 12.92
N PRO A 57 21.41 2.97 12.54
CA PRO A 57 20.99 4.19 13.19
C PRO A 57 19.45 4.18 13.23
N GLY A 58 18.87 4.43 14.41
CA GLY A 58 17.42 4.28 14.67
C GLY A 58 16.52 5.29 13.95
N SER A 59 17.04 6.01 12.95
CA SER A 59 16.32 6.87 12.02
C SER A 59 16.36 6.23 10.63
N SER A 60 15.22 6.22 9.94
CA SER A 60 15.17 5.92 8.51
C SER A 60 16.07 6.90 7.76
N LEU A 61 16.78 6.39 6.76
CA LEU A 61 17.61 7.22 5.88
C LEU A 61 16.72 8.24 5.15
N THR A 62 17.24 9.43 4.95
CA THR A 62 16.62 10.38 4.02
C THR A 62 16.68 9.83 2.59
N PRO A 63 15.79 10.28 1.68
CA PRO A 63 15.83 9.87 0.28
C PRO A 63 17.20 10.08 -0.36
N LYS A 64 17.87 11.19 -0.07
CA LYS A 64 19.20 11.51 -0.57
C LYS A 64 20.30 10.58 -0.02
N GLU A 65 20.15 10.14 1.23
CA GLU A 65 21.07 9.16 1.82
C GLU A 65 20.85 7.77 1.24
N SER A 66 19.58 7.38 1.06
CA SER A 66 19.22 6.12 0.40
C SER A 66 19.79 6.03 -1.02
N LEU A 67 19.67 7.12 -1.80
CA LEU A 67 20.19 7.19 -3.17
C LEU A 67 21.68 6.90 -3.23
N LYS A 68 22.46 7.42 -2.28
CA LYS A 68 23.92 7.19 -2.24
C LYS A 68 24.35 5.75 -1.95
N LEU A 69 23.42 4.94 -1.43
CA LEU A 69 23.67 3.53 -1.10
C LEU A 69 23.18 2.59 -2.20
N MET A 70 22.55 3.11 -3.26
CA MET A 70 22.13 2.32 -4.40
C MET A 70 23.33 2.00 -5.29
N GLU A 71 23.53 0.73 -5.57
CA GLU A 71 24.54 0.25 -6.51
C GLU A 71 23.84 -0.17 -7.80
N VAL A 72 24.34 0.31 -8.92
CA VAL A 72 23.84 -0.01 -10.27
C VAL A 72 25.00 -0.50 -11.13
N GLU A 73 24.70 -1.15 -12.26
CA GLU A 73 25.71 -1.57 -13.24
C GLU A 73 26.46 -0.35 -13.81
N GLU A 74 27.67 -0.57 -14.32
CA GLU A 74 28.59 0.50 -14.75
C GLU A 74 28.05 1.42 -15.86
N ASP A 75 27.09 0.94 -16.65
CA ASP A 75 26.46 1.65 -17.75
C ASP A 75 25.09 2.27 -17.38
N LEU A 76 24.71 2.19 -16.10
CA LEU A 76 23.46 2.74 -15.58
C LEU A 76 23.71 3.86 -14.57
N GLU A 77 22.80 4.80 -14.52
CA GLU A 77 22.71 5.84 -13.52
C GLU A 77 21.34 5.82 -12.83
N VAL A 78 21.33 6.04 -11.51
CA VAL A 78 20.11 6.14 -10.74
C VAL A 78 19.88 7.58 -10.30
N GLU A 79 18.69 8.10 -10.60
CA GLU A 79 18.28 9.46 -10.25
C GLU A 79 17.01 9.46 -9.40
N GLN A 80 16.95 10.32 -8.41
CA GLN A 80 15.76 10.55 -7.60
C GLN A 80 14.87 11.59 -8.29
N LEU A 81 13.73 11.17 -8.82
CA LEU A 81 12.75 12.07 -9.44
C LEU A 81 11.86 12.77 -8.40
N LEU A 82 11.31 11.98 -7.46
CA LEU A 82 10.40 12.44 -6.42
C LEU A 82 10.63 11.68 -5.12
N SER A 83 10.23 12.26 -4.01
CA SER A 83 10.29 11.65 -2.69
C SER A 83 9.17 12.18 -1.78
N GLU A 84 9.14 11.75 -0.54
CA GLU A 84 8.30 12.39 0.48
C GLU A 84 8.74 13.84 0.69
N PRO A 85 7.80 14.77 0.89
CA PRO A 85 6.36 14.56 1.12
C PRO A 85 5.48 14.56 -0.13
N GLU A 86 6.03 14.83 -1.34
CA GLU A 86 5.27 14.94 -2.59
C GLU A 86 4.58 13.61 -2.93
N ILE A 87 5.29 12.51 -2.77
CA ILE A 87 4.73 11.16 -2.94
C ILE A 87 4.87 10.33 -1.66
N THR A 88 3.86 9.48 -1.41
CA THR A 88 3.84 8.56 -0.28
C THR A 88 3.19 7.24 -0.69
N GLN A 89 3.80 6.11 -0.34
CA GLN A 89 3.27 4.78 -0.64
C GLN A 89 2.79 4.61 -2.10
N PRO A 90 3.64 4.91 -3.10
CA PRO A 90 3.26 4.79 -4.50
C PRO A 90 3.10 3.31 -4.88
N THR A 91 1.98 2.98 -5.54
CA THR A 91 1.70 1.62 -6.02
C THR A 91 1.60 1.51 -7.53
N HIS A 92 1.38 2.64 -8.20
CA HIS A 92 1.28 2.68 -9.65
C HIS A 92 1.77 4.01 -10.19
N LEU A 93 2.50 3.93 -11.28
CA LEU A 93 3.00 5.07 -12.05
C LEU A 93 2.51 4.94 -13.49
N SER A 94 2.04 6.02 -14.05
CA SER A 94 1.67 6.11 -15.47
C SER A 94 2.06 7.47 -16.04
N PHE A 95 2.11 7.57 -17.35
CA PHE A 95 2.36 8.84 -18.03
C PHE A 95 1.17 9.19 -18.93
N ASP A 96 0.81 10.45 -18.97
CA ASP A 96 -0.17 10.94 -19.90
C ASP A 96 0.47 11.37 -21.24
N SER A 97 -0.38 11.76 -22.20
CA SER A 97 0.07 12.21 -23.52
C SER A 97 0.88 13.53 -23.51
N ARG A 98 0.95 14.22 -22.36
CA ARG A 98 1.77 15.42 -22.14
C ARG A 98 3.10 15.09 -21.48
N GLY A 99 3.37 13.80 -21.19
CA GLY A 99 4.58 13.36 -20.50
C GLY A 99 4.58 13.59 -19.00
N ARG A 100 3.44 13.93 -18.41
CA ARG A 100 3.33 14.14 -16.97
C ARG A 100 3.21 12.81 -16.24
N LEU A 101 3.84 12.72 -15.09
CA LEU A 101 3.81 11.52 -14.24
C LEU A 101 2.57 11.53 -13.35
N TRP A 102 1.78 10.48 -13.44
CA TRP A 102 0.65 10.21 -12.56
C TRP A 102 1.03 9.17 -11.52
N VAL A 103 0.72 9.46 -10.26
CA VAL A 103 1.08 8.59 -9.13
C VAL A 103 -0.15 8.21 -8.32
N SER A 104 -0.35 6.91 -8.13
CA SER A 104 -1.37 6.39 -7.22
C SER A 104 -0.76 6.16 -5.85
N HIS A 105 -1.28 6.83 -4.83
CA HIS A 105 -0.85 6.73 -3.44
C HIS A 105 -1.80 5.81 -2.67
N TYR A 106 -1.39 4.58 -2.40
CA TYR A 106 -2.21 3.59 -1.71
C TYR A 106 -2.09 3.70 -0.19
N ARG A 107 -2.60 4.80 0.36
CA ARG A 107 -2.45 5.16 1.78
C ARG A 107 -3.51 4.54 2.70
N GLN A 108 -4.61 4.00 2.16
CA GLN A 108 -5.69 3.38 2.94
C GLN A 108 -5.37 1.95 3.37
N TYR A 109 -4.32 1.37 2.87
CA TYR A 109 -3.83 0.05 3.29
C TYR A 109 -3.65 -0.06 4.82
N PRO A 110 -3.94 -1.20 5.49
CA PRO A 110 -4.41 -2.45 4.89
C PRO A 110 -5.92 -2.66 4.92
N TYR A 111 -6.70 -1.77 5.50
CA TYR A 111 -8.13 -1.99 5.68
C TYR A 111 -8.97 -0.94 4.95
N PRO A 112 -10.09 -1.38 4.31
CA PRO A 112 -11.04 -0.45 3.70
C PRO A 112 -11.60 0.54 4.71
N ALA A 113 -11.81 1.78 4.28
CA ALA A 113 -12.39 2.82 5.10
C ALA A 113 -13.85 2.50 5.49
N GLY A 114 -14.20 2.74 6.74
CA GLY A 114 -15.57 2.63 7.25
C GLY A 114 -16.16 1.23 7.28
N LEU A 115 -15.41 0.18 6.99
CA LEU A 115 -15.83 -1.21 7.09
C LEU A 115 -15.31 -1.84 8.39
N LYS A 116 -16.10 -2.76 8.94
CA LYS A 116 -15.72 -3.53 10.12
C LYS A 116 -15.42 -4.96 9.72
N MET A 117 -14.24 -5.43 10.04
CA MET A 117 -13.91 -6.85 9.89
C MET A 117 -14.69 -7.65 10.94
N ILE A 118 -15.50 -8.61 10.49
CA ILE A 118 -16.37 -9.45 11.32
C ILE A 118 -15.80 -10.86 11.55
N SER A 119 -15.01 -11.36 10.61
CA SER A 119 -14.38 -12.69 10.70
C SER A 119 -13.23 -12.81 9.68
N ARG A 120 -12.63 -13.99 9.64
CA ARG A 120 -11.71 -14.41 8.57
C ARG A 120 -12.19 -15.72 7.95
N ASP A 121 -11.89 -15.91 6.68
CA ASP A 121 -12.15 -17.19 6.01
C ASP A 121 -11.05 -18.22 6.32
N LYS A 122 -11.19 -19.43 5.76
CA LYS A 122 -10.21 -20.52 5.93
C LYS A 122 -8.81 -20.20 5.39
N TYR A 123 -8.66 -19.16 4.59
CA TYR A 123 -7.40 -18.66 4.04
C TYR A 123 -6.91 -17.38 4.74
N TYR A 124 -7.52 -17.04 5.89
CA TYR A 124 -7.22 -15.84 6.68
C TYR A 124 -7.55 -14.51 5.99
N ARG A 125 -8.30 -14.53 4.87
CA ARG A 125 -8.79 -13.30 4.24
C ARG A 125 -9.88 -12.67 5.10
N ALA A 126 -9.87 -11.35 5.16
CA ALA A 126 -10.85 -10.61 5.95
C ALA A 126 -12.27 -10.77 5.37
N LYS A 127 -13.27 -10.87 6.26
CA LYS A 127 -14.68 -10.72 5.91
C LYS A 127 -15.20 -9.48 6.59
N TYR A 128 -15.81 -8.61 5.82
CA TYR A 128 -16.33 -7.34 6.29
C TYR A 128 -17.86 -7.38 6.47
N ASP A 129 -18.38 -6.45 7.26
CA ASP A 129 -19.81 -6.31 7.55
C ASP A 129 -20.62 -5.83 6.34
N LYS A 130 -19.99 -5.26 5.35
CA LYS A 130 -20.57 -4.76 4.09
C LYS A 130 -19.52 -4.63 3.02
N GLU A 131 -19.94 -4.34 1.79
CA GLU A 131 -19.07 -4.04 0.67
C GLU A 131 -18.77 -2.54 0.59
N PRO A 132 -17.55 -2.14 0.11
CA PRO A 132 -17.27 -0.76 -0.19
C PRO A 132 -18.20 -0.22 -1.27
N LEU A 133 -18.68 1.00 -1.07
CA LEU A 133 -19.49 1.70 -2.07
C LEU A 133 -18.57 2.50 -3.01
N ALA A 134 -18.99 2.65 -4.25
CA ALA A 134 -18.31 3.54 -5.18
C ALA A 134 -18.48 5.01 -4.77
N PRO A 135 -17.51 5.90 -5.05
CA PRO A 135 -17.70 7.34 -4.90
C PRO A 135 -18.92 7.84 -5.70
N PRO A 136 -19.62 8.84 -5.23
CA PRO A 136 -19.35 9.66 -4.04
C PRO A 136 -19.94 9.08 -2.73
N LYS A 137 -20.46 7.87 -2.75
CA LYS A 137 -21.11 7.24 -1.59
C LYS A 137 -20.14 6.41 -0.73
N ASN A 138 -18.87 6.36 -1.09
CA ASN A 138 -17.85 5.67 -0.32
C ASN A 138 -17.56 6.38 1.00
N TYR A 139 -16.97 5.65 1.95
CA TYR A 139 -16.32 6.29 3.09
C TYR A 139 -15.05 6.98 2.64
N THR A 140 -14.78 8.15 3.19
CA THR A 140 -13.55 8.89 2.91
C THR A 140 -12.33 8.07 3.37
N GLY A 141 -11.52 7.66 2.42
CA GLY A 141 -10.26 6.99 2.66
C GLY A 141 -9.08 7.96 2.70
N ARG A 142 -7.87 7.42 2.56
CA ARG A 142 -6.62 8.19 2.58
C ARG A 142 -5.81 8.09 1.29
N SER A 143 -6.26 7.27 0.35
CA SER A 143 -5.60 7.14 -0.95
C SER A 143 -5.87 8.37 -1.82
N LYS A 144 -4.92 8.74 -2.65
CA LYS A 144 -5.01 9.89 -3.55
C LYS A 144 -4.32 9.61 -4.88
N ILE A 145 -4.67 10.37 -5.89
CA ILE A 145 -4.01 10.40 -7.20
C ILE A 145 -3.40 11.78 -7.40
N THR A 146 -2.12 11.83 -7.75
CA THR A 146 -1.40 13.07 -8.02
C THR A 146 -0.79 13.10 -9.40
N ILE A 147 -0.57 14.30 -9.91
CA ILE A 147 0.06 14.62 -11.18
C ILE A 147 1.31 15.43 -10.91
N HIS A 148 2.40 15.04 -11.54
CA HIS A 148 3.68 15.72 -11.43
C HIS A 148 4.16 16.10 -12.83
N GLU A 149 4.58 17.34 -12.99
CA GLU A 149 4.98 17.90 -14.28
C GLU A 149 6.35 18.57 -14.16
N ASP A 150 7.19 18.34 -15.16
CA ASP A 150 8.39 19.13 -15.42
C ASP A 150 7.96 20.31 -16.28
N SER A 151 7.71 21.47 -15.63
CA SER A 151 7.12 22.63 -16.29
C SER A 151 8.12 23.43 -17.13
N ASN A 152 9.41 23.24 -16.91
CA ASN A 152 10.48 23.99 -17.53
C ASN A 152 11.39 23.16 -18.46
N GLY A 153 11.22 21.82 -18.47
CA GLY A 153 11.97 20.89 -19.33
C GLY A 153 13.38 20.60 -18.85
N ASP A 154 13.66 20.74 -17.55
CA ASP A 154 14.98 20.48 -16.97
C ASP A 154 15.18 19.04 -16.45
N GLY A 155 14.18 18.18 -16.63
CA GLY A 155 14.18 16.80 -16.17
C GLY A 155 13.70 16.62 -14.74
N LYS A 156 13.25 17.69 -14.05
CA LYS A 156 12.75 17.61 -12.69
C LYS A 156 11.29 17.97 -12.63
N TYR A 157 10.55 17.22 -11.84
CA TYR A 157 9.14 17.50 -11.58
C TYR A 157 9.02 18.63 -10.56
N ASP A 158 8.66 19.81 -11.01
CA ASP A 158 8.56 21.05 -10.21
C ASP A 158 7.12 21.52 -9.96
N LEU A 159 6.15 20.97 -10.69
CA LEU A 159 4.73 21.25 -10.51
C LEU A 159 3.99 20.00 -10.03
N HIS A 160 3.25 20.13 -8.92
CA HIS A 160 2.53 19.04 -8.29
C HIS A 160 1.08 19.39 -8.09
N LYS A 161 0.17 18.51 -8.57
CA LYS A 161 -1.27 18.66 -8.41
C LYS A 161 -1.88 17.42 -7.80
N THR A 162 -2.95 17.57 -7.03
CA THR A 162 -3.82 16.45 -6.63
C THR A 162 -5.00 16.40 -7.57
N PHE A 163 -5.16 15.28 -8.30
CA PHE A 163 -6.31 15.03 -9.14
C PHE A 163 -7.51 14.56 -8.32
N LEU A 164 -7.29 13.59 -7.42
CA LEU A 164 -8.29 13.07 -6.50
C LEU A 164 -7.68 12.79 -5.13
N ASP A 165 -8.45 13.03 -4.07
CA ASP A 165 -8.10 12.68 -2.70
C ASP A 165 -9.29 12.00 -2.01
N GLY A 166 -9.07 11.44 -0.83
CA GLY A 166 -10.12 10.78 -0.05
C GLY A 166 -10.60 9.45 -0.63
N LEU A 167 -9.85 8.87 -1.55
CA LEU A 167 -10.15 7.55 -2.12
C LEU A 167 -9.88 6.43 -1.12
N ASP A 168 -10.62 5.33 -1.25
CA ASP A 168 -10.43 4.15 -0.42
C ASP A 168 -9.33 3.25 -1.03
N LEU A 169 -9.65 2.08 -1.52
CA LEU A 169 -8.69 1.12 -2.07
C LEU A 169 -8.31 1.43 -3.53
N ALA A 170 -7.84 2.65 -3.78
CA ALA A 170 -7.40 3.12 -5.09
C ALA A 170 -5.91 2.87 -5.26
N ASN A 171 -5.53 1.95 -6.12
CA ASN A 171 -4.15 1.49 -6.27
C ASN A 171 -3.54 1.65 -7.66
N SER A 172 -4.33 2.00 -8.67
CA SER A 172 -3.79 2.39 -9.98
C SER A 172 -4.67 3.40 -10.69
N ALA A 173 -4.05 4.27 -11.48
CA ALA A 173 -4.71 5.28 -12.31
C ALA A 173 -4.08 5.29 -13.70
N LEU A 174 -4.91 5.36 -14.72
CA LEU A 174 -4.50 5.43 -16.13
C LEU A 174 -5.19 6.62 -16.78
N PRO A 175 -4.46 7.71 -17.10
CA PRO A 175 -5.02 8.83 -17.81
C PRO A 175 -5.36 8.46 -19.26
N ASP A 176 -6.50 8.95 -19.74
CA ASP A 176 -7.01 8.77 -21.09
C ASP A 176 -7.37 10.14 -21.70
N THR A 177 -7.85 10.16 -22.94
CA THR A 177 -8.14 11.39 -23.69
C THR A 177 -9.21 12.26 -23.03
N ASN A 178 -10.23 11.66 -22.44
CA ASN A 178 -11.41 12.37 -21.90
C ASN A 178 -11.58 12.20 -20.39
N GLY A 179 -10.57 11.69 -19.69
CA GLY A 179 -10.66 11.43 -18.26
C GLY A 179 -9.63 10.41 -17.78
N VAL A 180 -9.90 9.81 -16.65
CA VAL A 180 -8.94 8.94 -15.97
C VAL A 180 -9.63 7.66 -15.50
N TRP A 181 -9.06 6.51 -15.86
CA TRP A 181 -9.44 5.22 -15.33
C TRP A 181 -8.78 5.01 -13.96
N ILE A 182 -9.55 4.57 -12.98
CA ILE A 182 -9.02 4.30 -11.63
C ILE A 182 -9.50 2.92 -11.19
N MET A 183 -8.55 2.07 -10.81
CA MET A 183 -8.85 0.84 -10.08
C MET A 183 -9.05 1.21 -8.61
N HIS A 184 -10.30 1.32 -8.22
CA HIS A 184 -10.77 1.60 -6.87
C HIS A 184 -11.55 0.38 -6.36
N THR A 185 -10.83 -0.63 -5.93
CA THR A 185 -11.43 -1.92 -5.54
C THR A 185 -12.55 -1.75 -4.53
N PRO A 186 -13.76 -2.37 -4.74
CA PRO A 186 -14.05 -3.40 -5.74
C PRO A 186 -14.56 -2.90 -7.10
N HIS A 187 -14.30 -1.66 -7.47
CA HIS A 187 -14.82 -1.02 -8.67
C HIS A 187 -13.71 -0.59 -9.61
N LEU A 188 -13.96 -0.69 -10.93
CA LEU A 188 -13.25 0.04 -11.96
C LEU A 188 -14.05 1.29 -12.29
N LEU A 189 -13.45 2.45 -12.08
CA LEU A 189 -14.07 3.76 -12.22
C LEU A 189 -13.46 4.52 -13.40
N PHE A 190 -14.29 5.34 -14.05
CA PHE A 190 -13.83 6.36 -14.97
C PHE A 190 -14.26 7.74 -14.47
N TYR A 191 -13.32 8.63 -14.29
CA TYR A 191 -13.55 10.02 -13.93
C TYR A 191 -13.43 10.89 -15.19
N PRO A 192 -14.54 11.44 -15.73
CA PRO A 192 -14.50 12.35 -16.84
C PRO A 192 -13.69 13.62 -16.52
N ASP A 193 -12.86 14.04 -17.47
CA ASP A 193 -12.15 15.32 -17.49
C ASP A 193 -11.97 15.73 -18.97
N LYS A 194 -13.07 16.19 -19.59
CA LYS A 194 -13.13 16.44 -21.04
C LYS A 194 -12.37 17.68 -21.46
N ASN A 195 -12.30 18.68 -20.58
CA ASN A 195 -11.57 19.92 -20.82
C ASN A 195 -10.08 19.79 -20.48
N ARG A 196 -9.69 18.68 -19.81
CA ARG A 196 -8.30 18.35 -19.46
C ARG A 196 -7.64 19.43 -18.55
N ASP A 197 -8.42 19.96 -17.60
CA ASP A 197 -7.93 20.93 -16.63
C ASP A 197 -7.40 20.29 -15.32
N ASP A 198 -7.40 18.94 -15.28
CA ASP A 198 -6.98 18.12 -14.16
C ASP A 198 -7.96 18.16 -12.97
N ILE A 199 -9.23 18.47 -13.26
CA ILE A 199 -10.34 18.48 -12.31
C ILE A 199 -11.46 17.60 -12.89
N PRO A 200 -11.92 16.54 -12.20
CA PRO A 200 -13.02 15.73 -12.70
C PRO A 200 -14.28 16.56 -12.97
N ASP A 201 -14.92 16.33 -14.12
CA ASP A 201 -16.17 17.03 -14.54
C ASP A 201 -17.38 16.66 -13.66
N GLY A 202 -17.25 15.71 -12.73
CA GLY A 202 -18.31 15.24 -11.84
C GLY A 202 -18.02 13.90 -11.19
N ASP A 203 -19.07 13.22 -10.79
CA ASP A 203 -18.98 11.89 -10.18
C ASP A 203 -18.45 10.84 -11.16
N PRO A 204 -17.74 9.81 -10.69
CA PRO A 204 -17.22 8.78 -11.56
C PRO A 204 -18.30 7.89 -12.15
N GLU A 205 -18.03 7.38 -13.34
CA GLU A 205 -18.78 6.29 -13.95
C GLU A 205 -18.25 4.94 -13.42
N VAL A 206 -19.13 4.08 -12.93
CA VAL A 206 -18.78 2.72 -12.51
C VAL A 206 -18.88 1.79 -13.72
N HIS A 207 -17.75 1.33 -14.25
CA HIS A 207 -17.72 0.46 -15.41
C HIS A 207 -17.77 -1.02 -15.06
N LEU A 208 -17.01 -1.43 -14.02
CA LEU A 208 -17.02 -2.80 -13.51
C LEU A 208 -17.08 -2.78 -11.99
N SER A 209 -17.62 -3.85 -11.42
CA SER A 209 -17.68 -4.08 -9.98
C SER A 209 -17.49 -5.55 -9.64
N GLY A 210 -17.15 -5.84 -8.37
CA GLY A 210 -17.05 -7.21 -7.86
C GLY A 210 -15.62 -7.74 -7.82
N PHE A 211 -14.61 -6.87 -7.93
CA PHE A 211 -13.24 -7.27 -7.64
C PHE A 211 -13.08 -7.58 -6.15
N GLY A 212 -12.33 -8.65 -5.84
CA GLY A 212 -12.07 -9.03 -4.43
C GLY A 212 -11.30 -7.96 -3.67
N PHE A 213 -11.67 -7.73 -2.42
CA PHE A 213 -11.05 -6.74 -1.53
C PHE A 213 -10.71 -7.30 -0.15
N GLU A 214 -10.94 -8.59 0.05
CA GLU A 214 -10.72 -9.30 1.32
C GLU A 214 -9.25 -9.48 1.66
N ASP A 215 -8.39 -9.48 0.64
CA ASP A 215 -6.93 -9.46 0.77
C ASP A 215 -6.36 -8.24 0.06
N THR A 216 -6.14 -7.18 0.81
CA THR A 216 -5.65 -5.90 0.29
C THR A 216 -4.20 -5.92 -0.19
N HIS A 217 -3.47 -7.03 0.00
CA HIS A 217 -2.15 -7.24 -0.60
C HIS A 217 -2.23 -7.70 -2.06
N SER A 218 -3.35 -8.29 -2.45
CA SER A 218 -3.56 -8.94 -3.77
C SER A 218 -4.84 -8.50 -4.44
N ILE A 219 -5.20 -7.22 -4.33
CA ILE A 219 -6.35 -6.65 -5.03
C ILE A 219 -6.04 -6.38 -6.51
N ALA A 220 -7.08 -6.24 -7.33
CA ALA A 220 -6.92 -5.87 -8.73
C ALA A 220 -6.14 -4.56 -8.87
N ASN A 221 -5.13 -4.54 -9.76
CA ASN A 221 -4.22 -3.41 -9.96
C ASN A 221 -3.66 -3.39 -11.38
N GLY A 222 -2.73 -2.44 -11.64
CA GLY A 222 -1.91 -2.46 -12.84
C GLY A 222 -2.70 -2.13 -14.11
N LEU A 223 -3.44 -1.02 -14.14
CA LEU A 223 -4.03 -0.49 -15.38
C LEU A 223 -2.92 -0.08 -16.36
N ILE A 224 -2.94 -0.63 -17.58
CA ILE A 224 -1.97 -0.38 -18.65
C ILE A 224 -2.69 -0.18 -19.99
#